data_e91f067cbedad9d10e1e8ee8d9b87a25
#
_entry.id   e91f067cbedad9d10e1e8ee8d9b87a25
#
_cell.length_a   1.000
_cell.length_b   1.000
_cell.length_c   1.000
_cell.angle_alpha   90.00
_cell.angle_beta   90.00
_cell.angle_gamma   90.00
#
_symmetry.space_group_name_H-M   'P 1'
#
loop_
_entity.id
_entity.type
_entity.pdbx_description
1 polymer ?
#
loop_
_entity_poly.entity_id
_entity_poly.type
_entity_poly.pdbx_seq_one_letter_code
_entity_poly.pdbx_strand_id
1 'polypeptide(L)'
;MRGEMKRILEGTKPSDIFKELLRDKPTLSTGDLALEFRKAFPSTGVDGMSVIWKWKVPGAKVGLSDTALDEQLVHWLKAYGYLRG
;
A
#
# COMPACT_ATOMS: atom_id res chain seq x y z
N MET A 1 9.30 -3.12 -11.46
CA MET A 1 8.75 -2.49 -10.26
C MET A 1 8.00 -1.20 -10.51
N ARG A 2 8.42 -0.44 -11.51
CA ARG A 2 7.74 0.81 -11.83
C ARG A 2 6.32 0.54 -12.30
N GLY A 3 5.38 1.28 -11.77
CA GLY A 3 3.99 1.15 -12.15
C GLY A 3 3.20 0.11 -11.38
N GLU A 4 3.84 -0.70 -10.53
CA GLU A 4 3.15 -1.70 -9.72
C GLU A 4 2.09 -1.06 -8.84
N MET A 5 2.45 0.03 -8.14
CA MET A 5 1.51 0.72 -7.25
C MET A 5 0.33 1.33 -8.01
N LYS A 6 0.53 1.71 -9.27
CA LYS A 6 -0.55 2.31 -10.05
C LYS A 6 -1.63 1.32 -10.44
N ARG A 7 -1.37 0.03 -10.32
CA ARG A 7 -2.39 -1.01 -10.51
C ARG A 7 -3.55 -0.84 -9.53
N ILE A 8 -3.32 -0.17 -8.40
CA ILE A 8 -4.39 0.15 -7.46
C ILE A 8 -5.47 0.99 -8.15
N LEU A 9 -5.06 1.91 -9.01
CA LEU A 9 -5.98 2.76 -9.76
C LEU A 9 -6.79 1.97 -10.79
N GLU A 10 -6.34 0.79 -11.15
CA GLU A 10 -7.00 -0.11 -12.09
C GLU A 10 -7.89 -1.14 -11.39
N GLY A 11 -7.96 -1.07 -10.06
CA GLY A 11 -8.81 -1.95 -9.28
C GLY A 11 -8.09 -3.07 -8.54
N THR A 12 -6.77 -3.19 -8.68
CA THR A 12 -6.00 -4.19 -7.94
C THR A 12 -5.90 -3.79 -6.48
N LYS A 13 -6.11 -4.74 -5.57
CA LYS A 13 -6.03 -4.45 -4.14
C LYS A 13 -4.59 -4.13 -3.73
N PRO A 14 -4.37 -3.09 -2.91
CA PRO A 14 -3.04 -2.75 -2.43
C PRO A 14 -2.32 -3.93 -1.77
N SER A 15 -3.02 -4.71 -0.94
CA SER A 15 -2.41 -5.85 -0.28
C SER A 15 -1.89 -6.89 -1.25
N ASP A 16 -2.60 -7.11 -2.36
CA ASP A 16 -2.15 -8.05 -3.39
C ASP A 16 -0.84 -7.58 -4.02
N ILE A 17 -0.74 -6.29 -4.32
CA ILE A 17 0.46 -5.71 -4.89
C ILE A 17 1.64 -5.84 -3.91
N PHE A 18 1.40 -5.52 -2.64
CA PHE A 18 2.44 -5.61 -1.62
C PHE A 18 2.93 -7.05 -1.44
N LYS A 19 2.02 -8.03 -1.49
CA LYS A 19 2.40 -9.43 -1.40
C LYS A 19 3.23 -9.88 -2.59
N GLU A 20 2.90 -9.41 -3.80
CA GLU A 20 3.70 -9.69 -4.98
C GLU A 20 5.11 -9.11 -4.84
N LEU A 21 5.23 -7.87 -4.37
CA LEU A 21 6.52 -7.24 -4.16
C LEU A 21 7.37 -7.99 -3.13
N LEU A 22 6.74 -8.43 -2.04
CA LEU A 22 7.43 -9.20 -1.01
C LEU A 22 7.86 -10.58 -1.53
N ARG A 23 7.10 -11.16 -2.43
CA ARG A 23 7.45 -12.42 -3.05
C ARG A 23 8.68 -12.29 -3.93
N ASP A 24 8.76 -11.18 -4.68
CA ASP A 24 9.90 -10.89 -5.55
C ASP A 24 11.13 -10.49 -4.76
N LYS A 25 10.93 -9.74 -3.68
CA LYS A 25 12.00 -9.25 -2.81
C LYS A 25 11.63 -9.46 -1.35
N PRO A 26 11.90 -10.66 -0.80
CA PRO A 26 11.53 -10.97 0.58
C PRO A 26 12.19 -10.09 1.64
N THR A 27 13.23 -9.35 1.27
CA THR A 27 13.93 -8.45 2.20
C THR A 27 13.25 -7.10 2.36
N LEU A 28 12.21 -6.80 1.56
CA LEU A 28 11.51 -5.53 1.69
C LEU A 28 10.81 -5.44 3.05
N SER A 29 10.86 -4.24 3.65
CA SER A 29 10.15 -3.94 4.89
C SER A 29 8.89 -3.13 4.58
N THR A 30 8.04 -2.93 5.60
CA THR A 30 6.89 -2.02 5.46
C THR A 30 7.34 -0.60 5.15
N GLY A 31 8.50 -0.19 5.68
CA GLY A 31 9.08 1.12 5.33
C GLY A 31 9.39 1.24 3.86
N ASP A 32 9.94 0.18 3.26
CA ASP A 32 10.23 0.17 1.82
C ASP A 32 8.95 0.25 1.00
N LEU A 33 7.92 -0.51 1.39
CA LEU A 33 6.63 -0.48 0.72
C LEU A 33 5.97 0.88 0.85
N ALA A 34 6.08 1.50 2.03
CA ALA A 34 5.54 2.83 2.26
C ALA A 34 6.21 3.87 1.36
N LEU A 35 7.53 3.78 1.19
CA LEU A 35 8.25 4.68 0.31
C LEU A 35 7.84 4.50 -1.15
N GLU A 36 7.67 3.27 -1.60
CA GLU A 36 7.21 3.00 -2.96
C GLU A 36 5.82 3.55 -3.19
N PHE A 37 4.93 3.40 -2.21
CA PHE A 37 3.58 3.97 -2.28
C PHE A 37 3.64 5.49 -2.38
N ARG A 38 4.48 6.13 -1.56
CA ARG A 38 4.63 7.58 -1.58
C ARG A 38 5.18 8.09 -2.91
N LYS A 39 6.11 7.35 -3.52
CA LYS A 39 6.64 7.72 -4.83
C LYS A 39 5.57 7.69 -5.90
N ALA A 40 4.67 6.72 -5.84
CA ALA A 40 3.57 6.60 -6.79
C ALA A 40 2.46 7.63 -6.52
N PHE A 41 2.21 7.93 -5.26
CA PHE A 41 1.12 8.82 -4.83
C PHE A 41 1.64 9.87 -3.85
N PRO A 42 2.46 10.81 -4.33
CA PRO A 42 3.14 11.76 -3.42
C PRO A 42 2.20 12.64 -2.62
N SER A 43 1.01 12.93 -3.14
CA SER A 43 0.06 13.78 -2.42
C SER A 43 -0.47 13.15 -1.14
N THR A 44 -0.44 11.82 -1.02
CA THR A 44 -0.89 11.16 0.21
C THR A 44 0.05 11.39 1.39
N GLY A 45 1.32 11.72 1.11
CA GLY A 45 2.30 12.04 2.14
C GLY A 45 2.42 10.93 3.18
N VAL A 46 2.37 11.34 4.46
CA VAL A 46 2.51 10.40 5.57
C VAL A 46 1.23 9.59 5.85
N ASP A 47 0.10 10.01 5.34
CA ASP A 47 -1.16 9.32 5.62
C ASP A 47 -1.14 7.88 5.07
N GLY A 48 -0.79 7.73 3.80
CA GLY A 48 -0.66 6.40 3.21
C GLY A 48 0.48 5.60 3.84
N MET A 49 1.60 6.26 4.11
CA MET A 49 2.75 5.60 4.73
C MET A 49 2.40 5.06 6.12
N SER A 50 1.67 5.83 6.93
CA SER A 50 1.25 5.40 8.26
C SER A 50 0.41 4.13 8.22
N VAL A 51 -0.49 4.04 7.25
CA VAL A 51 -1.33 2.85 7.09
C VAL A 51 -0.47 1.63 6.77
N ILE A 52 0.48 1.79 5.85
CA ILE A 52 1.35 0.68 5.44
C ILE A 52 2.24 0.22 6.60
N TRP A 53 2.75 1.15 7.39
CA TRP A 53 3.57 0.81 8.55
C TRP A 53 2.81 -0.05 9.58
N LYS A 54 1.50 0.10 9.64
CA LYS A 54 0.65 -0.66 10.57
C LYS A 54 0.19 -1.99 9.98
N TRP A 55 0.46 -2.24 8.71
CA TRP A 55 0.00 -3.46 8.05
C TRP A 55 0.63 -4.70 8.65
N LYS A 56 -0.20 -5.71 8.84
CA LYS A 56 0.26 -7.02 9.27
C LYS A 56 0.84 -7.76 8.06
N VAL A 57 2.15 -7.66 7.88
CA VAL A 57 2.83 -8.36 6.78
C VAL A 57 2.69 -9.87 6.97
N PRO A 58 2.81 -10.67 5.89
CA PRO A 58 2.78 -12.12 6.02
C PRO A 58 3.80 -12.59 7.06
N GLY A 59 3.34 -13.41 8.01
CA GLY A 59 4.17 -13.90 9.10
C GLY A 59 4.18 -13.04 10.36
N ALA A 60 3.65 -11.82 10.32
CA ALA A 60 3.53 -10.99 11.51
C ALA A 60 2.34 -11.45 12.36
N LYS A 61 2.43 -11.21 13.68
CA LYS A 61 1.37 -11.61 14.60
C LYS A 61 0.33 -10.53 14.83
N VAL A 62 0.70 -9.27 14.68
CA VAL A 62 -0.20 -8.12 14.90
C VAL A 62 -0.06 -7.11 13.78
N GLY A 63 -1.11 -6.34 13.58
CA GLY A 63 -1.15 -5.27 12.59
C GLY A 63 -2.49 -5.23 11.89
N LEU A 64 -2.63 -4.31 10.93
CA LEU A 64 -3.84 -4.20 10.13
C LEU A 64 -4.01 -5.42 9.23
N SER A 65 -5.25 -5.92 9.13
CA SER A 65 -5.55 -6.98 8.18
C SER A 65 -5.42 -6.46 6.74
N ASP A 66 -5.36 -7.39 5.79
CA ASP A 66 -5.32 -7.02 4.38
C ASP A 66 -6.52 -6.16 3.99
N THR A 67 -7.70 -6.55 4.46
CA THR A 67 -8.94 -5.80 4.17
C THR A 67 -8.86 -4.38 4.74
N ALA A 68 -8.42 -4.23 5.99
CA ALA A 68 -8.29 -2.92 6.62
C ALA A 68 -7.26 -2.07 5.89
N LEU A 69 -6.13 -2.65 5.52
CA LEU A 69 -5.11 -1.95 4.73
C LEU A 69 -5.71 -1.42 3.43
N ASP A 70 -6.39 -2.31 2.69
CA ASP A 70 -6.97 -1.95 1.39
C ASP A 70 -7.99 -0.83 1.53
N GLU A 71 -8.88 -0.93 2.50
CA GLU A 71 -9.91 0.07 2.73
C GLU A 71 -9.32 1.44 3.08
N GLN A 72 -8.32 1.46 3.95
CA GLN A 72 -7.71 2.71 4.37
C GLN A 72 -6.89 3.35 3.27
N LEU A 73 -6.14 2.57 2.51
CA LEU A 73 -5.37 3.11 1.39
C LEU A 73 -6.28 3.64 0.28
N VAL A 74 -7.34 2.91 -0.04
CA VAL A 74 -8.32 3.38 -1.02
C VAL A 74 -8.99 4.66 -0.54
N HIS A 75 -9.32 4.74 0.75
CA HIS A 75 -9.89 5.96 1.35
C HIS A 75 -8.97 7.17 1.11
N TRP A 76 -7.68 7.04 1.40
CA TRP A 76 -6.74 8.15 1.20
C TRP A 76 -6.55 8.49 -0.27
N LEU A 77 -6.52 7.49 -1.14
CA LEU A 77 -6.41 7.74 -2.57
C LEU A 77 -7.63 8.51 -3.11
N LYS A 78 -8.82 8.19 -2.62
CA LYS A 78 -10.03 8.94 -2.97
C LYS A 78 -9.97 10.35 -2.41
N ALA A 79 -9.54 10.49 -1.15
CA ALA A 79 -9.47 11.79 -0.48
C ALA A 79 -8.51 12.74 -1.20
N TYR A 80 -7.43 12.22 -1.76
CA TYR A 80 -6.44 13.02 -2.48
C TYR A 80 -6.66 13.08 -3.99
N GLY A 81 -7.76 12.52 -4.47
CA GLY A 81 -8.15 12.65 -5.87
C GLY A 81 -7.52 11.66 -6.84
N TYR A 82 -6.81 10.67 -6.37
CA TYR A 82 -6.23 9.63 -7.23
C TYR A 82 -7.27 8.63 -7.72
N LEU A 83 -8.29 8.37 -6.89
CA LEU A 83 -9.39 7.48 -7.24
C LEU A 83 -10.70 8.25 -7.19
N ARG A 84 -11.62 7.89 -8.07
CA ARG A 84 -12.96 8.46 -8.06
C ARG A 84 -13.79 7.76 -6.99
N GLY A 85 -14.44 8.54 -6.17
CA GLY A 85 -15.28 8.06 -5.08
C GLY A 85 -16.69 7.67 -5.53
#